data_94881e7a17c73c5e71cf78f8b24fc274
#
_entry.id   94881e7a17c73c5e71cf78f8b24fc274
#
_cell.length_a   1.000
_cell.length_b   1.000
_cell.length_c   1.000
_cell.angle_alpha   90.00
_cell.angle_beta   90.00
_cell.angle_gamma   90.00
#
_symmetry.space_group_name_H-M   'P 1'
#
loop_
_entity.id
_entity.type
_entity.pdbx_description
1 polymer ?
#
loop_
_entity_poly.entity_id
_entity_poly.type
_entity_poly.pdbx_seq_one_letter_code
_entity_poly.pdbx_strand_id
1 'polypeptide(L)'
;VSEPGVERRFGRHRKIMPFEPDDAGSIDALRLKSRQKAAELNQHVLGYGALAEAEWQAAGVAAPDLPTMRQYRLDRIRAELKRRDYAGALLYDPINIRYATDSTNMQLWVAHNPTRHCFVATEGPVVLFDYFSCEHLSDHSGVVDEVRPAVSWMYLYSGELTEQKTRRWAAGIADLVREHGGGISRIAVDHINPEGVEELARLGISIGNGEALMENARLIKSPDEILAMRRSIVACEAAMGEMETALRPGISENELWAELHRGNIARGGEWVETRLLTSGPRTNPWFQECSSRMIEAGDLVAFDTDLIGPYGFCADLSRTWLCGETEPSTEQGDLFRTAADQIAHNIGLMQPGTSFRDLVERSAVPPGDCFPTRYGVLYHGVGLADEYPTLPHAIDWTDDTPDGVLVSGMVLCVESYIGRLGGREGVKIEDQILITETGNEQLSSYPLDERLLGR
;
A
#
# COMPACT_ATOMS: atom_id res chain seq x y z
N VAL A 1 56.60 -27.96 14.04
CA VAL A 1 55.62 -29.08 14.09
C VAL A 1 54.39 -28.58 13.33
N SER A 2 54.29 -29.00 12.09
CA SER A 2 53.19 -28.69 11.18
C SER A 2 52.04 -29.67 11.43
N GLU A 3 50.83 -29.16 11.66
CA GLU A 3 49.61 -29.97 11.71
C GLU A 3 49.22 -30.45 10.31
N PRO A 4 48.68 -31.66 10.16
CA PRO A 4 48.29 -32.21 8.87
C PRO A 4 46.96 -31.60 8.42
N GLY A 5 46.90 -31.18 7.15
CA GLY A 5 45.73 -30.62 6.49
C GLY A 5 44.54 -31.59 6.46
N VAL A 6 43.41 -31.09 6.92
CA VAL A 6 42.12 -31.76 6.74
C VAL A 6 41.66 -31.55 5.29
N GLU A 7 41.89 -32.53 4.42
CA GLU A 7 41.20 -32.59 3.12
C GLU A 7 39.70 -32.73 3.34
N ARG A 8 38.97 -31.65 3.13
CA ARG A 8 37.51 -31.69 3.01
C ARG A 8 37.17 -32.41 1.69
N ARG A 9 36.84 -33.69 1.74
CA ARG A 9 36.20 -34.39 0.66
C ARG A 9 34.81 -33.79 0.50
N PHE A 10 34.67 -32.86 -0.44
CA PHE A 10 33.35 -32.51 -0.98
C PHE A 10 32.79 -33.76 -1.67
N GLY A 11 31.75 -34.33 -1.07
CA GLY A 11 31.04 -35.44 -1.68
C GLY A 11 30.63 -35.04 -3.10
N ARG A 12 30.84 -35.95 -4.05
CA ARG A 12 30.37 -35.77 -5.43
C ARG A 12 28.86 -35.53 -5.36
N HIS A 13 28.43 -34.26 -5.53
CA HIS A 13 27.03 -33.97 -5.80
C HIS A 13 26.64 -34.79 -7.04
N ARG A 14 25.75 -35.77 -6.88
CA ARG A 14 25.05 -36.35 -8.01
C ARG A 14 24.41 -35.18 -8.76
N LYS A 15 24.90 -34.90 -9.98
CA LYS A 15 24.16 -34.09 -10.91
C LYS A 15 22.83 -34.81 -11.14
N ILE A 16 21.80 -34.42 -10.42
CA ILE A 16 20.44 -34.76 -10.82
C ILE A 16 20.17 -33.84 -12.00
N MET A 17 20.62 -34.27 -13.17
CA MET A 17 20.16 -33.71 -14.45
C MET A 17 19.08 -34.68 -14.93
N PRO A 18 17.80 -34.36 -14.72
CA PRO A 18 16.71 -35.22 -15.18
C PRO A 18 16.53 -35.20 -16.71
N PHE A 19 17.35 -34.42 -17.44
CA PHE A 19 17.23 -34.24 -18.88
C PHE A 19 18.61 -34.26 -19.54
N GLU A 20 18.73 -34.98 -20.65
CA GLU A 20 19.89 -34.92 -21.54
C GLU A 20 19.93 -33.53 -22.25
N PRO A 21 21.12 -33.04 -22.66
CA PRO A 21 21.23 -31.75 -23.36
C PRO A 21 20.40 -31.66 -24.66
N ASP A 22 20.08 -32.79 -25.30
CA ASP A 22 19.27 -32.85 -26.51
C ASP A 22 17.76 -32.65 -26.26
N ASP A 23 17.35 -32.57 -24.99
CA ASP A 23 15.95 -32.35 -24.57
C ASP A 23 15.56 -30.87 -24.36
N ALA A 24 16.36 -29.92 -24.81
CA ALA A 24 16.06 -28.49 -24.63
C ALA A 24 14.67 -28.10 -25.14
N GLY A 25 14.26 -28.65 -26.28
CA GLY A 25 12.89 -28.43 -26.79
C GLY A 25 11.80 -29.07 -25.92
N SER A 26 12.09 -30.20 -25.23
CA SER A 26 11.16 -30.83 -24.29
C SER A 26 11.06 -30.02 -22.97
N ILE A 27 12.15 -29.39 -22.53
CA ILE A 27 12.16 -28.52 -21.33
C ILE A 27 11.28 -27.30 -21.57
N ASP A 28 11.40 -26.63 -22.71
CA ASP A 28 10.59 -25.46 -23.03
C ASP A 28 9.10 -25.83 -23.18
N ALA A 29 8.78 -26.97 -23.77
CA ALA A 29 7.43 -27.50 -23.85
C ALA A 29 6.84 -27.82 -22.46
N LEU A 30 7.65 -28.35 -21.54
CA LEU A 30 7.25 -28.60 -20.16
C LEU A 30 7.05 -27.30 -19.37
N ARG A 31 7.92 -26.33 -19.57
CA ARG A 31 7.75 -24.97 -18.99
C ARG A 31 6.46 -24.32 -19.47
N LEU A 32 6.18 -24.39 -20.77
CA LEU A 32 4.95 -23.84 -21.34
C LEU A 32 3.71 -24.51 -20.74
N LYS A 33 3.68 -25.83 -20.62
CA LYS A 33 2.58 -26.55 -19.96
C LYS A 33 2.44 -26.20 -18.50
N SER A 34 3.54 -26.05 -17.78
CA SER A 34 3.54 -25.62 -16.37
C SER A 34 2.97 -24.21 -16.23
N ARG A 35 3.38 -23.29 -17.12
CA ARG A 35 2.87 -21.90 -17.16
C ARG A 35 1.37 -21.88 -17.47
N GLN A 36 0.89 -22.64 -18.46
CA GLN A 36 -0.53 -22.75 -18.79
C GLN A 36 -1.35 -23.25 -17.60
N LYS A 37 -0.88 -24.32 -16.93
CA LYS A 37 -1.54 -24.83 -15.72
C LYS A 37 -1.55 -23.81 -14.58
N ALA A 38 -0.46 -23.08 -14.37
CA ALA A 38 -0.37 -22.03 -13.36
C ALA A 38 -1.33 -20.87 -13.66
N ALA A 39 -1.49 -20.50 -14.93
CA ALA A 39 -2.44 -19.47 -15.37
C ALA A 39 -3.90 -19.86 -15.06
N GLU A 40 -4.27 -21.14 -15.25
CA GLU A 40 -5.62 -21.64 -14.92
C GLU A 40 -5.93 -21.64 -13.42
N LEU A 41 -4.92 -21.69 -12.56
CA LEU A 41 -5.01 -21.72 -11.09
C LEU A 41 -4.54 -20.43 -10.43
N ASN A 42 -4.36 -19.37 -11.21
CA ASN A 42 -3.96 -18.06 -10.71
C ASN A 42 -5.09 -17.46 -9.84
N GLN A 43 -4.74 -16.69 -8.81
CA GLN A 43 -5.68 -16.00 -7.93
C GLN A 43 -6.72 -15.17 -8.70
N HIS A 44 -6.33 -14.52 -9.80
CA HIS A 44 -7.25 -13.75 -10.63
C HIS A 44 -8.32 -14.61 -11.34
N VAL A 45 -8.05 -15.91 -11.53
CA VAL A 45 -9.03 -16.88 -12.05
C VAL A 45 -9.85 -17.50 -10.92
N LEU A 46 -9.20 -17.81 -9.78
CA LEU A 46 -9.84 -18.41 -8.62
C LEU A 46 -10.71 -17.40 -7.85
N GLY A 47 -10.44 -16.09 -7.99
CA GLY A 47 -11.12 -15.04 -7.26
C GLY A 47 -10.75 -14.97 -5.77
N TYR A 48 -11.53 -14.23 -5.00
CA TYR A 48 -11.26 -13.96 -3.59
C TYR A 48 -11.94 -14.93 -2.62
N GLY A 49 -12.71 -15.87 -3.13
CA GLY A 49 -13.38 -16.92 -2.35
C GLY A 49 -14.80 -16.55 -1.93
N ALA A 50 -15.54 -17.58 -1.51
CA ALA A 50 -16.98 -17.47 -1.23
C ALA A 50 -17.31 -16.49 -0.09
N LEU A 51 -16.44 -16.35 0.91
CA LEU A 51 -16.65 -15.43 2.03
C LEU A 51 -16.70 -13.99 1.56
N ALA A 52 -15.64 -13.52 0.88
CA ALA A 52 -15.56 -12.17 0.38
C ALA A 52 -16.67 -11.84 -0.63
N GLU A 53 -16.94 -12.76 -1.56
CA GLU A 53 -18.00 -12.58 -2.56
C GLU A 53 -19.39 -12.45 -1.93
N ALA A 54 -19.70 -13.22 -0.88
CA ALA A 54 -20.98 -13.12 -0.15
C ALA A 54 -21.11 -11.77 0.57
N GLU A 55 -20.04 -11.29 1.20
CA GLU A 55 -20.03 -9.99 1.88
C GLU A 55 -20.16 -8.82 0.90
N TRP A 56 -19.47 -8.84 -0.24
CA TRP A 56 -19.62 -7.82 -1.28
C TRP A 56 -21.01 -7.81 -1.89
N GLN A 57 -21.61 -8.98 -2.11
CA GLN A 57 -22.98 -9.09 -2.57
C GLN A 57 -23.96 -8.51 -1.54
N ALA A 58 -23.77 -8.82 -0.26
CA ALA A 58 -24.60 -8.28 0.81
C ALA A 58 -24.50 -6.76 0.93
N ALA A 59 -23.29 -6.21 0.73
CA ALA A 59 -23.03 -4.77 0.71
C ALA A 59 -23.46 -4.09 -0.60
N GLY A 60 -23.87 -4.84 -1.63
CA GLY A 60 -24.28 -4.30 -2.92
C GLY A 60 -23.13 -3.70 -3.75
N VAL A 61 -21.87 -4.12 -3.49
CA VAL A 61 -20.69 -3.59 -4.18
C VAL A 61 -20.37 -4.41 -5.42
N ALA A 62 -20.51 -3.81 -6.60
CA ALA A 62 -20.22 -4.44 -7.88
C ALA A 62 -18.73 -4.81 -8.02
N ALA A 63 -18.43 -5.78 -8.91
CA ALA A 63 -17.04 -6.08 -9.27
C ALA A 63 -16.47 -4.98 -10.17
N PRO A 64 -15.18 -4.60 -9.97
CA PRO A 64 -14.51 -3.71 -10.90
C PRO A 64 -14.23 -4.39 -12.24
N ASP A 65 -14.22 -3.61 -13.32
CA ASP A 65 -13.68 -4.05 -14.61
C ASP A 65 -12.16 -3.93 -14.58
N LEU A 66 -11.49 -5.03 -14.28
CA LEU A 66 -10.03 -5.06 -14.13
C LEU A 66 -9.26 -4.68 -15.41
N PRO A 67 -9.65 -5.13 -16.62
CA PRO A 67 -9.04 -4.65 -17.86
C PRO A 67 -9.12 -3.13 -18.02
N THR A 68 -10.29 -2.55 -17.80
CA THR A 68 -10.50 -1.09 -17.88
C THR A 68 -9.68 -0.35 -16.82
N MET A 69 -9.65 -0.85 -15.58
CA MET A 69 -8.85 -0.29 -14.48
C MET A 69 -7.35 -0.29 -14.81
N ARG A 70 -6.81 -1.42 -15.32
CA ARG A 70 -5.39 -1.55 -15.71
C ARG A 70 -5.01 -0.58 -16.81
N GLN A 71 -5.85 -0.46 -17.84
CA GLN A 71 -5.60 0.47 -18.93
C GLN A 71 -5.62 1.93 -18.44
N TYR A 72 -6.59 2.30 -17.61
CA TYR A 72 -6.66 3.63 -16.99
C TYR A 72 -5.36 3.97 -16.25
N ARG A 73 -4.87 3.06 -15.40
CA ARG A 73 -3.63 3.26 -14.65
C ARG A 73 -2.42 3.48 -15.56
N LEU A 74 -2.30 2.67 -16.61
CA LEU A 74 -1.23 2.82 -17.60
C LEU A 74 -1.32 4.16 -18.33
N ASP A 75 -2.53 4.59 -18.70
CA ASP A 75 -2.77 5.88 -19.35
C ASP A 75 -2.42 7.05 -18.43
N ARG A 76 -2.69 6.95 -17.13
CA ARG A 76 -2.28 7.94 -16.10
C ARG A 76 -0.77 8.06 -16.04
N ILE A 77 -0.04 6.94 -15.94
CA ILE A 77 1.43 6.94 -15.93
C ILE A 77 1.96 7.61 -17.20
N ARG A 78 1.45 7.21 -18.38
CA ARG A 78 1.89 7.76 -19.67
C ARG A 78 1.57 9.24 -19.83
N ALA A 79 0.46 9.71 -19.30
CA ALA A 79 0.12 11.13 -19.27
C ALA A 79 1.13 11.94 -18.45
N GLU A 80 1.52 11.44 -17.27
CA GLU A 80 2.54 12.06 -16.41
C GLU A 80 3.93 12.01 -17.04
N LEU A 81 4.30 10.92 -17.71
CA LEU A 81 5.56 10.81 -18.46
C LEU A 81 5.65 11.85 -19.59
N LYS A 82 4.58 12.00 -20.37
CA LYS A 82 4.49 13.02 -21.44
C LYS A 82 4.57 14.43 -20.88
N ARG A 83 3.82 14.71 -19.82
CA ARG A 83 3.80 16.04 -19.19
C ARG A 83 5.17 16.49 -18.68
N ARG A 84 6.00 15.52 -18.27
CA ARG A 84 7.33 15.76 -17.67
C ARG A 84 8.49 15.55 -18.64
N ASP A 85 8.23 15.21 -19.90
CA ASP A 85 9.23 14.94 -20.94
C ASP A 85 10.22 13.82 -20.54
N TYR A 86 9.66 12.65 -20.18
CA TYR A 86 10.42 11.45 -19.92
C TYR A 86 10.28 10.43 -21.05
N ALA A 87 11.35 9.65 -21.31
CA ALA A 87 11.33 8.50 -22.22
C ALA A 87 10.51 7.33 -21.66
N GLY A 88 10.43 7.22 -20.34
CA GLY A 88 9.73 6.17 -19.62
C GLY A 88 9.95 6.25 -18.12
N ALA A 89 9.32 5.34 -17.38
CA ALA A 89 9.53 5.14 -15.96
C ALA A 89 10.20 3.79 -15.69
N LEU A 90 11.15 3.77 -14.78
CA LEU A 90 11.74 2.57 -14.21
C LEU A 90 11.32 2.46 -12.75
N LEU A 91 10.47 1.47 -12.46
CA LEU A 91 9.78 1.32 -11.18
C LEU A 91 10.34 0.12 -10.42
N TYR A 92 10.77 0.34 -9.19
CA TYR A 92 11.26 -0.67 -8.25
C TYR A 92 10.36 -0.84 -7.04
N ASP A 93 9.59 0.19 -6.68
CA ASP A 93 8.62 0.11 -5.61
C ASP A 93 7.52 -0.90 -5.96
N PRO A 94 7.22 -1.90 -5.09
CA PRO A 94 6.21 -2.92 -5.37
C PRO A 94 4.80 -2.33 -5.58
N ILE A 95 4.46 -1.22 -4.90
CA ILE A 95 3.18 -0.53 -5.07
C ILE A 95 3.10 0.09 -6.47
N ASN A 96 4.17 0.75 -6.91
CA ASN A 96 4.26 1.35 -8.24
C ASN A 96 4.27 0.29 -9.35
N ILE A 97 4.98 -0.83 -9.16
CA ILE A 97 4.94 -1.98 -10.08
C ILE A 97 3.51 -2.53 -10.18
N ARG A 98 2.84 -2.69 -9.04
CA ARG A 98 1.43 -3.13 -9.00
C ARG A 98 0.51 -2.15 -9.73
N TYR A 99 0.65 -0.86 -9.50
CA TYR A 99 -0.15 0.15 -10.19
C TYR A 99 0.03 0.07 -11.71
N ALA A 100 1.27 -0.08 -12.18
CA ALA A 100 1.60 -0.15 -13.60
C ALA A 100 1.15 -1.46 -14.27
N THR A 101 1.11 -2.59 -13.55
CA THR A 101 1.00 -3.93 -14.13
C THR A 101 -0.14 -4.78 -13.58
N ASP A 102 -0.69 -4.44 -12.41
CA ASP A 102 -1.59 -5.28 -11.60
C ASP A 102 -1.02 -6.70 -11.34
N SER A 103 0.31 -6.80 -11.30
CA SER A 103 1.04 -8.04 -11.04
C SER A 103 1.81 -7.94 -9.73
N THR A 104 1.71 -8.98 -8.92
CA THR A 104 2.37 -9.08 -7.62
C THR A 104 3.28 -10.29 -7.54
N ASN A 105 4.36 -10.16 -6.79
CA ASN A 105 5.26 -11.27 -6.46
C ASN A 105 6.00 -10.95 -5.17
N MET A 106 5.66 -11.63 -4.08
CA MET A 106 6.33 -11.47 -2.77
C MET A 106 6.51 -10.00 -2.36
N GLN A 107 5.43 -9.20 -2.35
CA GLN A 107 5.47 -7.73 -2.20
C GLN A 107 6.38 -7.24 -1.06
N LEU A 108 6.22 -7.76 0.15
CA LEU A 108 7.05 -7.39 1.30
C LEU A 108 8.52 -7.81 1.13
N TRP A 109 8.78 -8.96 0.50
CA TRP A 109 10.15 -9.38 0.19
C TRP A 109 10.80 -8.44 -0.83
N VAL A 110 10.08 -8.07 -1.88
CA VAL A 110 10.56 -7.17 -2.94
C VAL A 110 10.84 -5.78 -2.41
N ALA A 111 10.07 -5.29 -1.44
CA ALA A 111 10.33 -4.00 -0.79
C ALA A 111 11.73 -3.94 -0.13
N HIS A 112 12.22 -5.06 0.42
CA HIS A 112 13.57 -5.15 1.00
C HIS A 112 14.63 -5.56 -0.02
N ASN A 113 14.23 -6.28 -1.08
CA ASN A 113 15.13 -6.92 -2.03
C ASN A 113 14.75 -6.54 -3.46
N PRO A 114 15.01 -5.28 -3.89
CA PRO A 114 14.52 -4.71 -5.13
C PRO A 114 15.21 -5.30 -6.36
N THR A 115 14.89 -6.56 -6.68
CA THR A 115 15.31 -7.25 -7.91
C THR A 115 14.24 -7.12 -8.99
N ARG A 116 12.97 -7.30 -8.61
CA ARG A 116 11.82 -7.13 -9.49
C ARG A 116 11.67 -5.66 -9.82
N HIS A 117 11.47 -5.33 -11.10
CA HIS A 117 11.27 -3.96 -11.55
C HIS A 117 10.48 -3.92 -12.86
N CYS A 118 9.93 -2.76 -13.18
CA CYS A 118 9.15 -2.56 -14.39
C CYS A 118 9.66 -1.34 -15.15
N PHE A 119 9.81 -1.46 -16.47
CA PHE A 119 10.02 -0.33 -17.36
C PHE A 119 8.74 -0.04 -18.12
N VAL A 120 8.19 1.16 -17.97
CA VAL A 120 7.03 1.65 -18.69
C VAL A 120 7.49 2.68 -19.69
N ALA A 121 7.47 2.38 -20.98
CA ALA A 121 7.80 3.36 -22.02
C ALA A 121 6.67 4.40 -22.14
N THR A 122 7.02 5.65 -22.40
CA THR A 122 6.06 6.73 -22.65
C THR A 122 5.23 6.43 -23.91
N GLU A 123 5.90 5.99 -24.96
CA GLU A 123 5.32 5.43 -26.18
C GLU A 123 5.99 4.07 -26.45
N GLY A 124 5.29 2.97 -26.23
CA GLY A 124 5.88 1.65 -26.44
C GLY A 124 5.51 0.64 -25.33
N PRO A 125 6.38 -0.36 -25.08
CA PRO A 125 6.02 -1.49 -24.22
C PRO A 125 6.08 -1.18 -22.73
N VAL A 126 5.34 -2.01 -21.98
CA VAL A 126 5.53 -2.26 -20.57
C VAL A 126 6.34 -3.55 -20.42
N VAL A 127 7.56 -3.43 -19.92
CA VAL A 127 8.48 -4.57 -19.74
C VAL A 127 8.65 -4.83 -18.25
N LEU A 128 8.17 -5.97 -17.79
CA LEU A 128 8.33 -6.42 -16.41
C LEU A 128 9.55 -7.33 -16.29
N PHE A 129 10.44 -7.00 -15.37
CA PHE A 129 11.58 -7.83 -15.00
C PHE A 129 11.27 -8.55 -13.70
N ASP A 130 11.13 -9.87 -13.76
CA ASP A 130 10.76 -10.69 -12.61
C ASP A 130 11.82 -11.75 -12.29
N TYR A 131 11.65 -12.47 -11.20
CA TYR A 131 12.49 -13.61 -10.88
C TYR A 131 12.36 -14.70 -11.94
N PHE A 132 13.41 -15.50 -12.07
CA PHE A 132 13.44 -16.59 -13.03
C PHE A 132 12.26 -17.56 -12.81
N SER A 133 11.56 -17.91 -13.89
CA SER A 133 10.37 -18.78 -13.89
C SER A 133 9.14 -18.23 -13.19
N CYS A 134 9.01 -16.89 -13.05
CA CYS A 134 7.85 -16.22 -12.48
C CYS A 134 6.95 -15.52 -13.52
N GLU A 135 7.20 -15.74 -14.82
CA GLU A 135 6.48 -15.07 -15.91
C GLU A 135 4.95 -15.29 -15.85
N HIS A 136 4.51 -16.44 -15.35
CA HIS A 136 3.09 -16.80 -15.21
C HIS A 136 2.32 -15.90 -14.24
N LEU A 137 3.01 -15.18 -13.34
CA LEU A 137 2.38 -14.31 -12.37
C LEU A 137 1.79 -13.02 -13.01
N SER A 138 2.14 -12.74 -14.26
CA SER A 138 1.68 -11.56 -15.00
C SER A 138 0.77 -11.88 -16.19
N ASP A 139 0.51 -13.16 -16.46
CA ASP A 139 -0.26 -13.60 -17.64
C ASP A 139 -1.71 -13.04 -17.66
N HIS A 140 -2.25 -12.65 -16.51
CA HIS A 140 -3.59 -12.07 -16.37
C HIS A 140 -3.63 -10.56 -16.65
N SER A 141 -2.48 -9.89 -16.71
CA SER A 141 -2.41 -8.42 -16.65
C SER A 141 -3.01 -7.73 -17.88
N GLY A 142 -2.72 -8.23 -19.08
CA GLY A 142 -3.18 -7.63 -20.34
C GLY A 142 -2.50 -6.30 -20.73
N VAL A 143 -1.79 -5.64 -19.80
CA VAL A 143 -1.02 -4.41 -20.05
C VAL A 143 0.48 -4.62 -20.00
N VAL A 144 0.96 -5.79 -19.63
CA VAL A 144 2.37 -6.18 -19.69
C VAL A 144 2.65 -6.79 -21.04
N ASP A 145 3.49 -6.14 -21.84
CA ASP A 145 3.84 -6.59 -23.19
C ASP A 145 4.92 -7.68 -23.17
N GLU A 146 5.85 -7.60 -22.21
CA GLU A 146 6.97 -8.53 -22.11
C GLU A 146 7.38 -8.77 -20.65
N VAL A 147 7.72 -10.02 -20.32
CA VAL A 147 8.34 -10.38 -19.04
C VAL A 147 9.74 -10.91 -19.30
N ARG A 148 10.74 -10.30 -18.66
CA ARG A 148 12.16 -10.68 -18.75
C ARG A 148 12.69 -11.17 -17.41
N PRO A 149 13.65 -12.11 -17.38
CA PRO A 149 14.39 -12.40 -16.15
C PRO A 149 15.15 -11.17 -15.66
N ALA A 150 14.97 -10.81 -14.40
CA ALA A 150 15.67 -9.69 -13.79
C ALA A 150 17.16 -9.99 -13.61
N VAL A 151 17.99 -8.99 -13.85
CA VAL A 151 19.39 -9.02 -13.45
C VAL A 151 19.48 -8.57 -12.00
N SER A 152 19.61 -9.53 -11.07
CA SER A 152 19.78 -9.23 -9.65
C SER A 152 21.20 -8.74 -9.39
N TRP A 153 21.36 -7.43 -9.21
CA TRP A 153 22.66 -6.79 -8.97
C TRP A 153 22.87 -6.34 -7.52
N MET A 154 21.89 -6.61 -6.63
CA MET A 154 22.06 -6.43 -5.20
C MET A 154 23.17 -7.36 -4.65
N TYR A 155 23.89 -6.89 -3.64
CA TYR A 155 24.97 -7.65 -3.01
C TYR A 155 24.52 -9.03 -2.52
N LEU A 156 23.28 -9.14 -2.00
CA LEU A 156 22.67 -10.43 -1.59
C LEU A 156 22.77 -11.53 -2.67
N TYR A 157 22.57 -11.16 -3.94
CA TYR A 157 22.60 -12.12 -5.07
C TYR A 157 23.88 -12.05 -5.90
N SER A 158 24.71 -11.06 -5.68
CA SER A 158 25.86 -10.74 -6.54
C SER A 158 27.20 -10.92 -5.87
N GLY A 159 27.28 -10.69 -4.55
CA GLY A 159 28.53 -10.63 -3.85
C GLY A 159 29.50 -9.67 -4.57
N GLU A 160 30.73 -10.08 -4.74
CA GLU A 160 31.80 -9.30 -5.40
C GLU A 160 31.55 -9.04 -6.91
N LEU A 161 30.50 -9.63 -7.49
CA LEU A 161 30.11 -9.39 -8.88
C LEU A 161 29.10 -8.26 -9.05
N THR A 162 28.79 -7.52 -7.98
CA THR A 162 27.79 -6.42 -7.97
C THR A 162 28.05 -5.43 -9.11
N GLU A 163 29.25 -4.89 -9.21
CA GLU A 163 29.61 -3.90 -10.26
C GLU A 163 29.39 -4.46 -11.69
N GLN A 164 29.82 -5.69 -11.94
CA GLN A 164 29.61 -6.33 -13.24
C GLN A 164 28.14 -6.50 -13.58
N LYS A 165 27.34 -6.92 -12.60
CA LYS A 165 25.88 -7.11 -12.81
C LYS A 165 25.15 -5.78 -12.97
N THR A 166 25.55 -4.74 -12.21
CA THR A 166 24.97 -3.40 -12.36
C THR A 166 25.21 -2.85 -13.76
N ARG A 167 26.43 -3.00 -14.30
CA ARG A 167 26.73 -2.62 -15.69
C ARG A 167 25.86 -3.36 -16.71
N ARG A 168 25.67 -4.68 -16.51
CA ARG A 168 24.82 -5.50 -17.41
C ARG A 168 23.36 -5.06 -17.33
N TRP A 169 22.86 -4.81 -16.12
CA TRP A 169 21.52 -4.29 -15.90
C TRP A 169 21.34 -2.91 -16.56
N ALA A 170 22.24 -1.98 -16.30
CA ALA A 170 22.18 -0.62 -16.85
C ALA A 170 22.21 -0.63 -18.39
N ALA A 171 23.02 -1.51 -18.99
CA ALA A 171 23.04 -1.67 -20.44
C ALA A 171 21.67 -2.11 -21.00
N GLY A 172 21.00 -3.08 -20.33
CA GLY A 172 19.66 -3.51 -20.73
C GLY A 172 18.60 -2.41 -20.63
N ILE A 173 18.65 -1.57 -19.58
CA ILE A 173 17.76 -0.40 -19.46
C ILE A 173 18.08 0.65 -20.53
N ALA A 174 19.36 0.91 -20.78
CA ALA A 174 19.79 1.85 -21.83
C ALA A 174 19.35 1.41 -23.23
N ASP A 175 19.31 0.11 -23.50
CA ASP A 175 18.80 -0.43 -24.77
C ASP A 175 17.30 -0.12 -24.93
N LEU A 176 16.49 -0.34 -23.88
CA LEU A 176 15.07 0.02 -23.89
C LEU A 176 14.85 1.53 -24.10
N VAL A 177 15.62 2.37 -23.41
CA VAL A 177 15.51 3.83 -23.57
C VAL A 177 15.88 4.26 -24.99
N ARG A 178 16.91 3.68 -25.59
CA ARG A 178 17.30 3.97 -26.98
C ARG A 178 16.27 3.54 -28.01
N GLU A 179 15.66 2.36 -27.77
CA GLU A 179 14.68 1.80 -28.69
C GLU A 179 13.33 2.53 -28.61
N HIS A 180 12.89 2.91 -27.41
CA HIS A 180 11.54 3.41 -27.16
C HIS A 180 11.48 4.87 -26.71
N GLY A 181 12.62 5.52 -26.45
CA GLY A 181 12.64 6.89 -25.91
C GLY A 181 12.43 8.00 -26.93
N GLY A 182 12.31 7.70 -28.23
CA GLY A 182 12.08 8.73 -29.25
C GLY A 182 13.17 9.83 -29.31
N GLY A 183 14.39 9.51 -28.87
CA GLY A 183 15.51 10.46 -28.75
C GLY A 183 15.62 11.11 -27.37
N ILE A 184 14.68 10.92 -26.48
CA ILE A 184 14.74 11.36 -25.09
C ILE A 184 15.58 10.35 -24.30
N SER A 185 16.56 10.80 -23.51
CA SER A 185 17.41 9.96 -22.65
C SER A 185 17.15 10.17 -21.14
N ARG A 186 16.06 10.86 -20.80
CA ARG A 186 15.64 11.11 -19.42
C ARG A 186 14.54 10.16 -19.03
N ILE A 187 14.70 9.45 -17.90
CA ILE A 187 13.70 8.53 -17.35
C ILE A 187 13.31 8.92 -15.93
N ALA A 188 12.08 8.60 -15.52
CA ALA A 188 11.65 8.69 -14.14
C ALA A 188 12.07 7.41 -13.41
N VAL A 189 12.61 7.52 -12.19
CA VAL A 189 12.97 6.37 -11.35
C VAL A 189 12.46 6.63 -9.94
N ASP A 190 11.75 5.66 -9.36
CA ASP A 190 11.21 5.77 -8.00
C ASP A 190 12.26 5.43 -6.93
N HIS A 191 12.81 4.22 -6.97
CA HIS A 191 13.85 3.77 -6.06
C HIS A 191 15.01 3.13 -6.80
N ILE A 192 16.23 3.52 -6.46
CA ILE A 192 17.45 2.91 -7.03
C ILE A 192 18.66 3.18 -6.15
N ASN A 193 19.57 2.22 -6.04
CA ASN A 193 20.84 2.41 -5.35
C ASN A 193 21.79 3.32 -6.15
N PRO A 194 22.72 4.03 -5.48
CA PRO A 194 23.65 4.97 -6.14
C PRO A 194 24.45 4.36 -7.29
N GLU A 195 24.85 3.11 -7.19
CA GLU A 195 25.60 2.41 -8.25
C GLU A 195 24.80 2.31 -9.55
N GLY A 196 23.48 2.11 -9.44
CA GLY A 196 22.59 2.10 -10.60
C GLY A 196 22.49 3.49 -11.27
N VAL A 197 22.39 4.56 -10.46
CA VAL A 197 22.40 5.95 -10.95
C VAL A 197 23.66 6.25 -11.73
N GLU A 198 24.83 5.90 -11.17
CA GLU A 198 26.12 6.15 -11.80
C GLU A 198 26.28 5.40 -13.12
N GLU A 199 25.87 4.13 -13.19
CA GLU A 199 25.99 3.35 -14.42
C GLU A 199 25.05 3.84 -15.53
N LEU A 200 23.82 4.24 -15.20
CA LEU A 200 22.90 4.86 -16.15
C LEU A 200 23.46 6.21 -16.66
N ALA A 201 24.02 7.03 -15.77
CA ALA A 201 24.63 8.30 -16.15
C ALA A 201 25.82 8.11 -17.11
N ARG A 202 26.66 7.06 -16.89
CA ARG A 202 27.76 6.72 -17.82
C ARG A 202 27.26 6.34 -19.21
N LEU A 203 26.04 5.85 -19.32
CA LEU A 203 25.38 5.50 -20.59
C LEU A 203 24.59 6.67 -21.21
N GLY A 204 24.69 7.87 -20.62
CA GLY A 204 24.03 9.08 -21.11
C GLY A 204 22.54 9.19 -20.71
N ILE A 205 22.09 8.41 -19.74
CA ILE A 205 20.72 8.46 -19.24
C ILE A 205 20.67 9.35 -18.01
N SER A 206 19.79 10.34 -18.02
CA SER A 206 19.51 11.18 -16.87
C SER A 206 18.25 10.67 -16.11
N ILE A 207 18.30 10.78 -14.79
CA ILE A 207 17.24 10.32 -13.90
C ILE A 207 16.45 11.52 -13.37
N GLY A 208 15.13 11.40 -13.37
CA GLY A 208 14.22 12.33 -12.71
C GLY A 208 13.38 11.63 -11.64
N ASN A 209 12.60 12.41 -10.90
CA ASN A 209 11.81 11.94 -9.76
C ASN A 209 10.62 11.08 -10.21
N GLY A 210 10.73 9.77 -10.02
CA GLY A 210 9.69 8.79 -10.33
C GLY A 210 8.61 8.71 -9.25
N GLU A 211 8.96 8.98 -7.98
CA GLU A 211 7.99 9.07 -6.89
C GLU A 211 6.94 10.14 -7.19
N ALA A 212 7.37 11.39 -7.46
CA ALA A 212 6.46 12.47 -7.82
C ALA A 212 5.63 12.18 -9.08
N LEU A 213 6.14 11.37 -10.01
CA LEU A 213 5.38 10.92 -11.17
C LEU A 213 4.27 9.96 -10.76
N MET A 214 4.60 8.95 -9.96
CA MET A 214 3.67 7.91 -9.57
C MET A 214 2.59 8.42 -8.61
N GLU A 215 2.94 9.27 -7.64
CA GLU A 215 1.98 9.95 -6.76
C GLU A 215 0.93 10.74 -7.56
N ASN A 216 1.37 11.49 -8.57
CA ASN A 216 0.44 12.23 -9.44
C ASN A 216 -0.38 11.30 -10.35
N ALA A 217 0.18 10.17 -10.77
CA ALA A 217 -0.58 9.18 -11.55
C ALA A 217 -1.70 8.54 -10.71
N ARG A 218 -1.42 8.20 -9.43
CA ARG A 218 -2.36 7.57 -8.50
C ARG A 218 -3.40 8.53 -7.91
N LEU A 219 -3.14 9.83 -7.93
CA LEU A 219 -3.93 10.87 -7.24
C LEU A 219 -5.44 10.78 -7.54
N ILE A 220 -5.82 10.55 -8.79
CA ILE A 220 -7.21 10.49 -9.24
C ILE A 220 -7.59 9.04 -9.54
N LYS A 221 -8.55 8.52 -8.82
CA LYS A 221 -9.04 7.15 -8.95
C LYS A 221 -10.10 7.05 -10.05
N SER A 222 -10.04 5.98 -10.84
CA SER A 222 -11.11 5.63 -11.79
C SER A 222 -12.33 5.06 -11.05
N PRO A 223 -13.51 5.00 -11.71
CA PRO A 223 -14.68 4.33 -11.13
C PRO A 223 -14.40 2.88 -10.71
N ASP A 224 -13.61 2.14 -11.49
CA ASP A 224 -13.27 0.74 -11.16
C ASP A 224 -12.30 0.65 -9.98
N GLU A 225 -11.37 1.60 -9.82
CA GLU A 225 -10.55 1.67 -8.63
C GLU A 225 -11.39 1.98 -7.38
N ILE A 226 -12.38 2.86 -7.49
CA ILE A 226 -13.32 3.13 -6.39
C ILE A 226 -14.13 1.88 -6.03
N LEU A 227 -14.58 1.07 -7.01
CA LEU A 227 -15.25 -0.20 -6.73
C LEU A 227 -14.31 -1.19 -6.01
N ALA A 228 -13.06 -1.27 -6.43
CA ALA A 228 -12.06 -2.12 -5.77
C ALA A 228 -11.77 -1.64 -4.33
N MET A 229 -11.64 -0.32 -4.10
CA MET A 229 -11.49 0.27 -2.76
C MET A 229 -12.69 -0.05 -1.87
N ARG A 230 -13.93 0.10 -2.38
CA ARG A 230 -15.13 -0.26 -1.62
C ARG A 230 -15.12 -1.74 -1.21
N ARG A 231 -14.67 -2.65 -2.08
CA ARG A 231 -14.54 -4.07 -1.75
C ARG A 231 -13.47 -4.32 -0.70
N SER A 232 -12.36 -3.57 -0.72
CA SER A 232 -11.34 -3.62 0.32
C SER A 232 -11.87 -3.12 1.66
N ILE A 233 -12.61 -2.00 1.66
CA ILE A 233 -13.24 -1.44 2.87
C ILE A 233 -14.25 -2.43 3.47
N VAL A 234 -15.13 -3.05 2.66
CA VAL A 234 -16.07 -4.07 3.14
C VAL A 234 -15.33 -5.23 3.82
N ALA A 235 -14.23 -5.70 3.25
CA ALA A 235 -13.41 -6.75 3.85
C ALA A 235 -12.75 -6.31 5.17
N CYS A 236 -12.26 -5.06 5.22
CA CYS A 236 -11.70 -4.45 6.42
C CYS A 236 -12.75 -4.32 7.52
N GLU A 237 -13.93 -3.74 7.23
CA GLU A 237 -15.01 -3.56 8.18
C GLU A 237 -15.53 -4.90 8.73
N ALA A 238 -15.61 -5.94 7.89
CA ALA A 238 -15.94 -7.29 8.33
C ALA A 238 -14.87 -7.88 9.27
N ALA A 239 -13.58 -7.64 8.97
CA ALA A 239 -12.48 -8.05 9.85
C ALA A 239 -12.48 -7.27 11.18
N MET A 240 -12.80 -5.98 11.16
CA MET A 240 -13.01 -5.16 12.36
C MET A 240 -14.16 -5.69 13.20
N GLY A 241 -15.28 -6.12 12.60
CA GLY A 241 -16.40 -6.74 13.32
C GLY A 241 -16.03 -8.05 14.02
N GLU A 242 -15.15 -8.86 13.41
CA GLU A 242 -14.59 -10.04 14.05
C GLU A 242 -13.66 -9.66 15.22
N MET A 243 -12.84 -8.62 15.04
CA MET A 243 -11.96 -8.09 16.09
C MET A 243 -12.77 -7.51 17.27
N GLU A 244 -13.84 -6.74 17.00
CA GLU A 244 -14.73 -6.21 18.03
C GLU A 244 -15.43 -7.34 18.81
N THR A 245 -15.89 -8.38 18.12
CA THR A 245 -16.48 -9.58 18.75
C THR A 245 -15.50 -10.33 19.66
N ALA A 246 -14.20 -10.31 19.31
CA ALA A 246 -13.14 -10.93 20.11
C ALA A 246 -12.72 -10.09 21.31
N LEU A 247 -13.01 -8.78 21.30
CA LEU A 247 -12.64 -7.85 22.37
C LEU A 247 -13.34 -8.21 23.68
N ARG A 248 -12.54 -8.50 24.70
CA ARG A 248 -12.99 -8.81 26.07
C ARG A 248 -11.89 -8.52 27.08
N PRO A 249 -12.21 -8.27 28.33
CA PRO A 249 -11.20 -8.22 29.39
C PRO A 249 -10.37 -9.51 29.41
N GLY A 250 -9.06 -9.38 29.53
CA GLY A 250 -8.14 -10.52 29.58
C GLY A 250 -7.65 -11.04 28.24
N ILE A 251 -8.03 -10.44 27.10
CA ILE A 251 -7.32 -10.63 25.82
C ILE A 251 -6.11 -9.68 25.77
N SER A 252 -5.01 -10.09 25.16
CA SER A 252 -3.88 -9.18 24.93
C SER A 252 -4.09 -8.33 23.68
N GLU A 253 -3.41 -7.16 23.61
CA GLU A 253 -3.42 -6.33 22.41
C GLU A 253 -2.95 -7.11 21.17
N ASN A 254 -1.91 -7.94 21.32
CA ASN A 254 -1.39 -8.79 20.23
C ASN A 254 -2.44 -9.82 19.74
N GLU A 255 -3.16 -10.48 20.66
CA GLU A 255 -4.21 -11.44 20.28
C GLU A 255 -5.36 -10.75 19.55
N LEU A 256 -5.75 -9.56 20.03
CA LEU A 256 -6.82 -8.78 19.39
C LEU A 256 -6.40 -8.32 17.98
N TRP A 257 -5.15 -7.84 17.83
CA TRP A 257 -4.62 -7.43 16.52
C TRP A 257 -4.51 -8.58 15.53
N ALA A 258 -4.24 -9.78 16.01
CA ALA A 258 -4.19 -10.99 15.17
C ALA A 258 -5.53 -11.30 14.50
N GLU A 259 -6.68 -10.92 15.11
CA GLU A 259 -8.00 -11.10 14.51
C GLU A 259 -8.19 -10.25 13.25
N LEU A 260 -7.70 -9.00 13.23
CA LEU A 260 -7.72 -8.17 12.04
C LEU A 260 -6.94 -8.82 10.88
N HIS A 261 -5.72 -9.31 11.16
CA HIS A 261 -4.91 -10.01 10.17
C HIS A 261 -5.60 -11.28 9.65
N ARG A 262 -6.17 -12.08 10.54
CA ARG A 262 -6.92 -13.29 10.18
C ARG A 262 -8.11 -12.95 9.29
N GLY A 263 -8.89 -11.94 9.66
CA GLY A 263 -10.05 -11.47 8.92
C GLY A 263 -9.69 -10.97 7.51
N ASN A 264 -8.62 -10.21 7.39
CA ASN A 264 -8.08 -9.71 6.12
C ASN A 264 -7.68 -10.86 5.18
N ILE A 265 -6.80 -11.75 5.65
CA ILE A 265 -6.29 -12.86 4.83
C ILE A 265 -7.42 -13.83 4.44
N ALA A 266 -8.39 -14.09 5.34
CA ALA A 266 -9.54 -14.95 5.03
C ALA A 266 -10.42 -14.41 3.88
N ARG A 267 -10.36 -13.11 3.59
CA ARG A 267 -11.08 -12.42 2.52
C ARG A 267 -10.23 -12.11 1.29
N GLY A 268 -9.01 -12.67 1.24
CA GLY A 268 -8.08 -12.47 0.11
C GLY A 268 -7.34 -11.14 0.15
N GLY A 269 -7.30 -10.48 1.29
CA GLY A 269 -6.41 -9.35 1.54
C GLY A 269 -4.95 -9.79 1.69
N GLU A 270 -4.03 -8.85 1.76
CA GLU A 270 -2.60 -9.13 1.59
C GLU A 270 -1.80 -8.98 2.89
N TRP A 271 -1.76 -7.78 3.49
CA TRP A 271 -1.08 -7.52 4.76
C TRP A 271 -1.70 -6.31 5.48
N VAL A 272 -1.14 -5.95 6.60
CA VAL A 272 -1.42 -4.71 7.34
C VAL A 272 -0.11 -3.96 7.49
N GLU A 273 -0.06 -2.68 7.12
CA GLU A 273 1.18 -1.89 7.06
C GLU A 273 1.77 -1.62 8.45
N THR A 274 0.91 -1.45 9.44
CA THR A 274 1.29 -1.06 10.80
C THR A 274 0.89 -2.10 11.84
N ARG A 275 1.12 -1.79 13.11
CA ARG A 275 0.65 -2.56 14.27
C ARG A 275 0.00 -1.64 15.29
N LEU A 276 -0.68 -0.60 14.81
CA LEU A 276 -1.25 0.45 15.63
C LEU A 276 -2.55 -0.01 16.31
N LEU A 277 -2.40 -0.66 17.45
CA LEU A 277 -3.47 -0.97 18.39
C LEU A 277 -2.94 -0.83 19.82
N THR A 278 -3.65 -0.05 20.64
CA THR A 278 -3.30 0.15 22.04
C THR A 278 -4.53 0.19 22.92
N SER A 279 -4.34 -0.04 24.22
CA SER A 279 -5.42 -0.09 25.19
C SER A 279 -5.11 0.68 26.46
N GLY A 280 -6.16 1.22 27.08
CA GLY A 280 -6.08 1.96 28.33
C GLY A 280 -5.01 3.05 28.30
N PRO A 281 -4.10 3.12 29.30
CA PRO A 281 -3.12 4.20 29.37
C PRO A 281 -2.10 4.22 28.21
N ARG A 282 -2.09 3.22 27.35
CA ARG A 282 -1.22 3.21 26.18
C ARG A 282 -1.84 3.90 24.97
N THR A 283 -3.12 4.24 25.03
CA THR A 283 -3.77 5.03 23.96
C THR A 283 -3.33 6.51 23.96
N ASN A 284 -2.65 6.96 25.01
CA ASN A 284 -2.12 8.33 25.10
C ASN A 284 -0.68 8.32 25.67
N PRO A 285 0.33 8.81 24.92
CA PRO A 285 0.27 9.37 23.57
C PRO A 285 0.05 8.29 22.50
N TRP A 286 -0.44 8.70 21.33
CA TRP A 286 -0.62 7.86 20.14
C TRP A 286 0.72 7.33 19.56
N PHE A 287 0.68 6.53 18.52
CA PHE A 287 1.80 5.88 17.83
C PHE A 287 2.48 4.75 18.59
N GLN A 288 1.77 4.03 19.43
CA GLN A 288 2.28 2.84 20.05
C GLN A 288 1.75 1.57 19.35
N GLU A 289 2.65 0.65 19.07
CA GLU A 289 2.29 -0.65 18.51
C GLU A 289 1.66 -1.58 19.57
N CYS A 290 0.88 -2.57 19.12
CA CYS A 290 0.28 -3.58 19.97
C CYS A 290 1.35 -4.39 20.75
N SER A 291 1.00 -4.82 21.94
CA SER A 291 1.89 -5.46 22.90
C SER A 291 1.24 -6.65 23.59
N SER A 292 1.96 -7.26 24.53
CA SER A 292 1.45 -8.30 25.41
C SER A 292 0.59 -7.76 26.57
N ARG A 293 0.27 -6.46 26.61
CA ARG A 293 -0.61 -5.92 27.62
C ARG A 293 -1.97 -6.59 27.55
N MET A 294 -2.46 -7.05 28.71
CA MET A 294 -3.82 -7.56 28.85
C MET A 294 -4.80 -6.39 28.94
N ILE A 295 -5.80 -6.39 28.08
CA ILE A 295 -6.85 -5.37 28.05
C ILE A 295 -7.76 -5.56 29.25
N GLU A 296 -8.08 -4.47 29.94
CA GLU A 296 -8.91 -4.49 31.15
C GLU A 296 -10.32 -3.97 30.85
N ALA A 297 -11.28 -4.35 31.71
CA ALA A 297 -12.63 -3.79 31.62
C ALA A 297 -12.60 -2.27 31.86
N GLY A 298 -13.24 -1.51 30.99
CA GLY A 298 -13.26 -0.05 31.03
C GLY A 298 -12.10 0.64 30.35
N ASP A 299 -11.14 -0.10 29.78
CA ASP A 299 -10.09 0.48 28.91
C ASP A 299 -10.71 0.96 27.59
N LEU A 300 -10.27 2.12 27.09
CA LEU A 300 -10.37 2.44 25.66
C LEU A 300 -9.40 1.56 24.89
N VAL A 301 -9.83 1.09 23.72
CA VAL A 301 -9.01 0.35 22.76
C VAL A 301 -9.03 1.12 21.45
N ALA A 302 -7.94 1.80 21.14
CA ALA A 302 -7.79 2.60 19.94
C ALA A 302 -6.88 1.88 18.95
N PHE A 303 -7.24 1.88 17.66
CA PHE A 303 -6.47 1.24 16.61
C PHE A 303 -6.62 1.97 15.27
N ASP A 304 -5.68 1.67 14.38
CA ASP A 304 -5.58 2.17 13.02
C ASP A 304 -5.33 1.00 12.08
N THR A 305 -6.07 0.88 10.99
CA THR A 305 -6.05 -0.38 10.24
C THR A 305 -4.94 -0.46 9.21
N ASP A 306 -4.63 0.57 8.46
CA ASP A 306 -3.61 0.53 7.37
C ASP A 306 -3.64 -0.80 6.60
N LEU A 307 -4.82 -1.33 6.31
CA LEU A 307 -5.02 -2.69 5.87
C LEU A 307 -5.00 -2.78 4.35
N ILE A 308 -4.02 -3.49 3.80
CA ILE A 308 -3.98 -3.80 2.36
C ILE A 308 -4.90 -5.01 2.11
N GLY A 309 -6.07 -4.69 1.62
CA GLY A 309 -7.15 -5.64 1.40
C GLY A 309 -7.16 -6.27 0.00
N PRO A 310 -8.28 -6.87 -0.38
CA PRO A 310 -8.49 -7.38 -1.73
C PRO A 310 -8.21 -6.32 -2.79
N TYR A 311 -7.74 -6.73 -3.96
CA TYR A 311 -7.26 -5.87 -5.05
C TYR A 311 -6.02 -5.03 -4.70
N GLY A 312 -5.47 -5.17 -3.47
CA GLY A 312 -4.31 -4.43 -2.98
C GLY A 312 -4.57 -2.97 -2.66
N PHE A 313 -5.82 -2.59 -2.48
CA PHE A 313 -6.15 -1.25 -2.00
C PHE A 313 -6.09 -1.19 -0.48
N CYS A 314 -5.57 -0.08 0.01
CA CYS A 314 -5.57 0.26 1.41
C CYS A 314 -7.01 0.58 1.86
N ALA A 315 -7.41 -0.03 2.97
CA ALA A 315 -8.56 0.36 3.76
C ALA A 315 -8.01 0.88 5.08
N ASP A 316 -8.06 2.18 5.24
CA ASP A 316 -7.48 2.89 6.34
C ASP A 316 -8.56 3.55 7.19
N LEU A 317 -8.80 2.94 8.33
CA LEU A 317 -9.91 3.25 9.23
C LEU A 317 -9.44 3.17 10.67
N SER A 318 -9.69 4.20 11.44
CA SER A 318 -9.44 4.13 12.87
C SER A 318 -10.72 4.13 13.67
N ARG A 319 -10.76 3.29 14.71
CA ARG A 319 -11.84 3.29 15.70
C ARG A 319 -11.29 3.17 17.12
N THR A 320 -12.09 3.64 18.05
CA THR A 320 -11.84 3.47 19.48
C THR A 320 -13.07 2.84 20.12
N TRP A 321 -12.87 1.74 20.83
CA TRP A 321 -13.93 0.98 21.52
C TRP A 321 -13.73 0.99 23.03
N LEU A 322 -14.81 0.81 23.78
CA LEU A 322 -14.77 0.57 25.22
C LEU A 322 -14.79 -0.92 25.51
N CYS A 323 -13.78 -1.43 26.21
CA CYS A 323 -13.70 -2.85 26.56
C CYS A 323 -14.65 -3.24 27.70
N GLY A 324 -15.41 -4.30 27.50
CA GLY A 324 -16.30 -4.90 28.51
C GLY A 324 -17.64 -4.21 28.66
N GLU A 325 -18.46 -4.73 29.61
CA GLU A 325 -19.83 -4.28 29.91
C GLU A 325 -19.83 -3.13 30.96
N THR A 326 -19.03 -2.08 30.71
CA THR A 326 -18.88 -0.97 31.66
C THR A 326 -19.38 0.34 31.02
N GLU A 327 -19.83 1.26 31.87
CA GLU A 327 -20.15 2.61 31.46
C GLU A 327 -18.84 3.39 31.23
N PRO A 328 -18.74 4.22 30.19
CA PRO A 328 -17.58 5.10 29.99
C PRO A 328 -17.51 6.14 31.09
N SER A 329 -16.30 6.52 31.47
CA SER A 329 -16.10 7.71 32.30
C SER A 329 -16.51 8.96 31.54
N THR A 330 -16.81 10.05 32.26
CA THR A 330 -17.14 11.33 31.66
C THR A 330 -16.00 11.79 30.72
N GLU A 331 -14.75 11.60 31.13
CA GLU A 331 -13.57 11.99 30.33
C GLU A 331 -13.50 11.17 29.02
N GLN A 332 -13.68 9.85 29.08
CA GLN A 332 -13.68 9.00 27.87
C GLN A 332 -14.76 9.43 26.88
N GLY A 333 -16.00 9.67 27.38
CA GLY A 333 -17.09 10.16 26.54
C GLY A 333 -16.82 11.55 25.93
N ASP A 334 -16.22 12.48 26.72
CA ASP A 334 -15.90 13.82 26.23
C ASP A 334 -14.81 13.78 25.14
N LEU A 335 -13.74 13.00 25.34
CA LEU A 335 -12.68 12.80 24.32
C LEU A 335 -13.26 12.20 23.03
N PHE A 336 -14.12 11.18 23.18
CA PHE A 336 -14.72 10.48 22.04
C PHE A 336 -15.66 11.39 21.23
N ARG A 337 -16.55 12.11 21.88
CA ARG A 337 -17.45 13.07 21.22
C ARG A 337 -16.66 14.19 20.54
N THR A 338 -15.59 14.69 21.17
CA THR A 338 -14.71 15.69 20.56
C THR A 338 -14.07 15.18 19.27
N ALA A 339 -13.57 13.94 19.26
CA ALA A 339 -13.00 13.32 18.06
C ALA A 339 -14.07 13.13 16.98
N ALA A 340 -15.25 12.60 17.32
CA ALA A 340 -16.35 12.40 16.38
C ALA A 340 -16.84 13.72 15.78
N ASP A 341 -16.97 14.79 16.58
CA ASP A 341 -17.36 16.13 16.12
C ASP A 341 -16.29 16.74 15.19
N GLN A 342 -15.00 16.51 15.47
CA GLN A 342 -13.90 16.95 14.61
C GLN A 342 -13.98 16.26 13.24
N ILE A 343 -14.13 14.94 13.20
CA ILE A 343 -14.28 14.16 11.96
C ILE A 343 -15.49 14.67 11.16
N ALA A 344 -16.65 14.77 11.77
CA ALA A 344 -17.88 15.21 11.11
C ALA A 344 -17.73 16.64 10.52
N HIS A 345 -17.14 17.57 11.27
CA HIS A 345 -16.86 18.92 10.81
C HIS A 345 -15.91 18.92 9.62
N ASN A 346 -14.79 18.18 9.71
CA ASN A 346 -13.74 18.15 8.70
C ASN A 346 -14.23 17.52 7.39
N ILE A 347 -15.03 16.46 7.46
CA ILE A 347 -15.68 15.85 6.27
C ILE A 347 -16.58 16.90 5.58
N GLY A 348 -17.33 17.69 6.33
CA GLY A 348 -18.20 18.75 5.79
C GLY A 348 -17.47 19.82 4.97
N LEU A 349 -16.17 19.98 5.19
CA LEU A 349 -15.33 20.94 4.46
C LEU A 349 -14.78 20.38 3.13
N MET A 350 -14.75 19.07 2.96
CA MET A 350 -14.14 18.40 1.81
C MET A 350 -15.02 18.52 0.57
N GLN A 351 -14.88 19.62 -0.14
CA GLN A 351 -15.64 19.92 -1.35
C GLN A 351 -14.70 20.04 -2.56
N PRO A 352 -15.11 19.61 -3.78
CA PRO A 352 -14.30 19.84 -4.97
C PRO A 352 -14.06 21.34 -5.17
N GLY A 353 -12.82 21.70 -5.49
CA GLY A 353 -12.39 23.08 -5.64
C GLY A 353 -11.87 23.74 -4.36
N THR A 354 -12.02 23.13 -3.17
CA THR A 354 -11.40 23.63 -1.93
C THR A 354 -9.88 23.47 -2.02
N SER A 355 -9.12 24.56 -1.75
CA SER A 355 -7.67 24.47 -1.63
C SER A 355 -7.27 23.68 -0.39
N PHE A 356 -6.12 23.03 -0.42
CA PHE A 356 -5.61 22.30 0.75
C PHE A 356 -5.40 23.25 1.94
N ARG A 357 -4.92 24.47 1.67
CA ARG A 357 -4.76 25.50 2.69
C ARG A 357 -6.11 25.90 3.32
N ASP A 358 -7.13 26.23 2.51
CA ASP A 358 -8.46 26.59 3.02
C ASP A 358 -9.09 25.45 3.82
N LEU A 359 -8.90 24.21 3.37
CA LEU A 359 -9.37 23.02 4.06
C LEU A 359 -8.77 22.94 5.47
N VAL A 360 -7.45 23.04 5.57
CA VAL A 360 -6.71 22.95 6.84
C VAL A 360 -7.01 24.14 7.77
N GLU A 361 -7.06 25.37 7.24
CA GLU A 361 -7.35 26.58 8.03
C GLU A 361 -8.77 26.59 8.64
N ARG A 362 -9.71 25.90 7.99
CA ARG A 362 -11.10 25.78 8.46
C ARG A 362 -11.37 24.53 9.28
N SER A 363 -10.43 23.60 9.33
CA SER A 363 -10.56 22.36 10.08
C SER A 363 -10.66 22.58 11.58
N ALA A 364 -11.39 21.70 12.25
CA ALA A 364 -11.56 21.77 13.70
C ALA A 364 -10.22 21.53 14.41
N VAL A 365 -9.94 22.38 15.40
CA VAL A 365 -8.73 22.33 16.21
C VAL A 365 -9.00 21.57 17.51
N PRO A 366 -8.14 20.60 17.92
CA PRO A 366 -8.28 19.96 19.22
C PRO A 366 -8.30 20.98 20.35
N PRO A 367 -9.21 20.85 21.34
CA PRO A 367 -9.38 21.88 22.37
C PRO A 367 -8.27 21.85 23.43
N GLY A 368 -7.90 23.00 23.96
CA GLY A 368 -7.14 23.19 25.20
C GLY A 368 -5.89 22.33 25.34
N ASP A 369 -5.90 21.45 26.32
CA ASP A 369 -4.81 20.54 26.67
C ASP A 369 -4.70 19.28 25.77
N CYS A 370 -5.65 19.09 24.86
CA CYS A 370 -5.55 18.08 23.79
C CYS A 370 -4.71 18.57 22.59
N PHE A 371 -4.55 19.89 22.43
CA PHE A 371 -3.83 20.44 21.30
C PHE A 371 -2.33 20.06 21.23
N PRO A 372 -1.58 20.04 22.36
CA PRO A 372 -0.16 19.63 22.33
C PRO A 372 0.08 18.16 21.93
N THR A 373 -0.91 17.31 22.10
CA THR A 373 -0.85 15.86 21.79
C THR A 373 -1.52 15.53 20.46
N ARG A 374 -1.93 16.54 19.68
CA ARG A 374 -2.60 16.34 18.39
C ARG A 374 -1.84 15.41 17.46
N TYR A 375 -2.56 14.70 16.62
CA TYR A 375 -1.97 13.93 15.53
C TYR A 375 -1.30 14.86 14.51
N GLY A 376 -0.22 14.41 13.89
CA GLY A 376 0.56 15.25 12.96
C GLY A 376 -0.12 15.49 11.62
N VAL A 377 -1.10 14.67 11.28
CA VAL A 377 -1.80 14.65 9.99
C VAL A 377 -3.30 14.87 10.24
N LEU A 378 -3.93 15.72 9.45
CA LEU A 378 -5.39 15.90 9.43
C LEU A 378 -6.05 15.17 8.27
N TYR A 379 -5.35 15.10 7.13
CA TYR A 379 -5.81 14.42 5.92
C TYR A 379 -4.61 13.86 5.19
N HIS A 380 -4.76 12.68 4.62
CA HIS A 380 -3.82 12.16 3.63
C HIS A 380 -4.56 11.46 2.50
N GLY A 381 -3.93 11.38 1.34
CA GLY A 381 -4.42 10.59 0.22
C GLY A 381 -4.30 9.10 0.53
N VAL A 382 -5.18 8.30 -0.05
CA VAL A 382 -5.16 6.85 0.09
C VAL A 382 -5.53 6.16 -1.21
N GLY A 383 -4.89 5.03 -1.47
CA GLY A 383 -5.10 4.22 -2.67
C GLY A 383 -4.54 2.82 -2.50
N LEU A 384 -3.43 2.49 -3.16
CA LEU A 384 -2.72 1.22 -2.93
C LEU A 384 -1.88 1.22 -1.65
N ALA A 385 -1.68 2.39 -1.07
CA ALA A 385 -1.03 2.69 0.19
C ALA A 385 -1.50 4.10 0.60
N ASP A 386 -0.90 4.68 1.65
CA ASP A 386 -0.98 6.11 1.87
C ASP A 386 -0.33 6.85 0.70
N GLU A 387 -0.99 7.90 0.25
CA GLU A 387 -0.62 8.62 -0.97
C GLU A 387 -0.66 10.14 -0.75
N TYR A 388 -0.08 10.87 -1.69
CA TYR A 388 -0.20 12.33 -1.72
C TYR A 388 -1.69 12.77 -1.89
N PRO A 389 -2.14 13.87 -1.21
CA PRO A 389 -1.37 14.76 -0.34
C PRO A 389 -1.34 14.29 1.12
N THR A 390 -0.39 14.79 1.92
CA THR A 390 -0.42 14.73 3.39
C THR A 390 -0.56 16.16 3.92
N LEU A 391 -1.62 16.43 4.70
CA LEU A 391 -1.97 17.77 5.15
C LEU A 391 -1.92 17.87 6.69
N PRO A 392 -1.08 18.77 7.23
CA PRO A 392 -0.94 18.96 8.67
C PRO A 392 -2.05 19.85 9.25
N HIS A 393 -2.03 20.09 10.56
CA HIS A 393 -2.81 21.15 11.17
C HIS A 393 -2.37 22.55 10.68
N ALA A 394 -3.29 23.54 10.70
CA ALA A 394 -3.01 24.90 10.23
C ALA A 394 -1.79 25.54 10.90
N ILE A 395 -1.56 25.27 12.19
CA ILE A 395 -0.39 25.79 12.93
C ILE A 395 0.93 25.18 12.46
N ASP A 396 0.89 24.00 11.90
CA ASP A 396 2.04 23.25 11.39
C ASP A 396 2.26 23.50 9.89
N TRP A 397 1.39 24.29 9.26
CA TRP A 397 1.53 24.70 7.85
C TRP A 397 2.68 25.69 7.70
N THR A 398 3.60 25.38 6.82
CA THR A 398 4.77 26.21 6.50
C THR A 398 4.81 26.55 5.00
N ASP A 399 5.75 27.41 4.60
CA ASP A 399 5.97 27.71 3.18
C ASP A 399 6.45 26.48 2.38
N ASP A 400 6.96 25.44 3.07
CA ASP A 400 7.38 24.17 2.46
C ASP A 400 6.22 23.16 2.37
N THR A 401 5.04 23.45 2.96
CA THR A 401 3.87 22.58 2.86
C THR A 401 3.27 22.70 1.45
N PRO A 402 3.15 21.58 0.71
CA PRO A 402 2.61 21.62 -0.64
C PRO A 402 1.14 22.03 -0.62
N ASP A 403 0.77 23.00 -1.43
CA ASP A 403 -0.63 23.39 -1.64
C ASP A 403 -1.20 22.74 -2.90
N GLY A 404 -2.50 22.67 -2.98
CA GLY A 404 -3.24 22.07 -4.08
C GLY A 404 -4.73 22.30 -3.94
N VAL A 405 -5.51 21.56 -4.71
CA VAL A 405 -6.97 21.67 -4.73
C VAL A 405 -7.59 20.30 -4.69
N LEU A 406 -8.63 20.09 -3.90
CA LEU A 406 -9.45 18.89 -3.95
C LEU A 406 -10.18 18.80 -5.29
N VAL A 407 -10.00 17.69 -5.99
CA VAL A 407 -10.67 17.43 -7.27
C VAL A 407 -11.40 16.09 -7.24
N SER A 408 -12.45 15.97 -8.03
CA SER A 408 -13.23 14.74 -8.15
C SER A 408 -12.35 13.54 -8.50
N GLY A 409 -12.58 12.43 -7.84
CA GLY A 409 -11.80 11.19 -7.96
C GLY A 409 -10.64 11.08 -6.97
N MET A 410 -10.32 12.11 -6.20
CA MET A 410 -9.43 11.97 -5.04
C MET A 410 -10.12 11.19 -3.93
N VAL A 411 -9.36 10.33 -3.25
CA VAL A 411 -9.78 9.67 -2.01
C VAL A 411 -8.79 10.05 -0.92
N LEU A 412 -9.31 10.54 0.21
CA LEU A 412 -8.49 10.95 1.34
C LEU A 412 -9.03 10.32 2.63
N CYS A 413 -8.14 10.01 3.54
CA CYS A 413 -8.44 9.77 4.94
C CYS A 413 -8.63 11.09 5.67
N VAL A 414 -9.52 11.10 6.65
CA VAL A 414 -9.78 12.23 7.56
C VAL A 414 -9.49 11.76 8.97
N GLU A 415 -8.56 12.42 9.61
CA GLU A 415 -7.92 11.98 10.84
C GLU A 415 -8.33 12.79 12.07
N SER A 416 -8.55 12.11 13.20
CA SER A 416 -8.70 12.74 14.50
C SER A 416 -8.04 11.90 15.59
N TYR A 417 -7.20 12.56 16.37
CA TYR A 417 -6.72 12.05 17.65
C TYR A 417 -6.94 13.09 18.75
N ILE A 418 -7.65 12.69 19.79
CA ILE A 418 -7.95 13.52 20.95
C ILE A 418 -7.49 12.83 22.24
N GLY A 419 -6.44 13.36 22.85
CA GLY A 419 -5.90 12.92 24.13
C GLY A 419 -5.34 14.11 24.90
N ARG A 420 -5.59 14.20 26.20
CA ARG A 420 -5.09 15.32 27.04
C ARG A 420 -3.60 15.16 27.31
N LEU A 421 -2.88 16.26 27.34
CA LEU A 421 -1.47 16.26 27.77
C LEU A 421 -1.38 15.74 29.22
N GLY A 422 -0.67 14.61 29.40
CA GLY A 422 -0.58 13.92 30.69
C GLY A 422 -1.86 13.20 31.12
N GLY A 423 -2.88 13.17 30.28
CA GLY A 423 -4.10 12.37 30.49
C GLY A 423 -3.81 10.88 30.37
N ARG A 424 -4.74 10.06 30.84
CA ARG A 424 -4.59 8.59 30.87
C ARG A 424 -4.78 7.97 29.48
N GLU A 425 -5.82 8.40 28.75
CA GLU A 425 -6.29 7.77 27.53
C GLU A 425 -6.51 8.76 26.42
N GLY A 426 -6.57 8.28 25.18
CA GLY A 426 -6.86 9.05 23.99
C GLY A 426 -7.75 8.28 23.02
N VAL A 427 -8.38 9.01 22.11
CA VAL A 427 -9.32 8.50 21.12
C VAL A 427 -8.76 8.77 19.72
N LYS A 428 -8.72 7.76 18.87
CA LYS A 428 -8.40 7.84 17.44
C LYS A 428 -9.63 7.45 16.63
N ILE A 429 -10.00 8.28 15.66
CA ILE A 429 -11.09 8.05 14.69
C ILE A 429 -10.62 8.50 13.32
N GLU A 430 -10.97 7.73 12.30
CA GLU A 430 -10.61 8.02 10.92
C GLU A 430 -11.61 7.39 9.97
N ASP A 431 -11.85 8.06 8.84
CA ASP A 431 -12.71 7.59 7.76
C ASP A 431 -12.16 7.96 6.39
N GLN A 432 -12.41 7.10 5.37
CA GLN A 432 -12.05 7.32 3.97
C GLN A 432 -13.16 8.04 3.20
N ILE A 433 -12.78 9.12 2.53
CA ILE A 433 -13.70 10.05 1.85
C ILE A 433 -13.32 10.19 0.38
N LEU A 434 -14.28 9.93 -0.50
CA LEU A 434 -14.18 10.20 -1.93
C LEU A 434 -14.65 11.62 -2.23
N ILE A 435 -13.85 12.40 -2.94
CA ILE A 435 -14.29 13.66 -3.52
C ILE A 435 -15.06 13.38 -4.81
N THR A 436 -16.32 13.82 -4.86
CA THR A 436 -17.20 13.66 -6.02
C THR A 436 -17.23 14.94 -6.86
N GLU A 437 -17.98 14.95 -7.96
CA GLU A 437 -18.15 16.17 -8.78
C GLU A 437 -18.88 17.31 -8.04
N THR A 438 -19.73 16.98 -7.06
CA THR A 438 -20.63 17.94 -6.41
C THR A 438 -20.49 18.02 -4.90
N GLY A 439 -19.55 17.26 -4.32
CA GLY A 439 -19.35 17.19 -2.87
C GLY A 439 -18.36 16.09 -2.49
N ASN A 440 -18.72 15.35 -1.46
CA ASN A 440 -17.95 14.19 -1.01
C ASN A 440 -18.86 13.00 -0.70
N GLU A 441 -18.27 11.83 -0.60
CA GLU A 441 -18.93 10.59 -0.20
C GLU A 441 -18.02 9.84 0.78
N GLN A 442 -18.53 9.51 1.95
CA GLN A 442 -17.84 8.63 2.89
C GLN A 442 -17.90 7.19 2.39
N LEU A 443 -16.73 6.57 2.19
CA LEU A 443 -16.63 5.20 1.70
C LEU A 443 -16.72 4.16 2.83
N SER A 444 -16.21 4.50 4.01
CA SER A 444 -16.26 3.69 5.23
C SER A 444 -17.60 3.86 5.93
N SER A 445 -18.07 2.79 6.57
CA SER A 445 -19.38 2.78 7.24
C SER A 445 -19.36 2.12 8.61
N TYR A 446 -18.18 1.67 9.09
CA TYR A 446 -18.08 1.00 10.40
C TYR A 446 -18.55 1.96 11.51
N PRO A 447 -19.49 1.52 12.40
CA PRO A 447 -20.11 2.41 13.37
C PRO A 447 -19.12 2.88 14.45
N LEU A 448 -19.42 4.03 15.03
CA LEU A 448 -18.79 4.51 16.25
C LEU A 448 -19.40 3.82 17.47
N ASP A 449 -18.64 3.65 18.57
CA ASP A 449 -19.17 3.07 19.83
C ASP A 449 -20.24 3.98 20.44
N GLU A 450 -21.51 3.53 20.43
CA GLU A 450 -22.66 4.32 20.89
C GLU A 450 -22.59 4.64 22.37
N ARG A 451 -21.97 3.77 23.20
CA ARG A 451 -21.77 4.01 24.63
C ARG A 451 -20.87 5.23 24.86
N LEU A 452 -19.81 5.36 24.08
CA LEU A 452 -18.89 6.52 24.15
C LEU A 452 -19.54 7.79 23.62
N LEU A 453 -20.48 7.68 22.67
CA LEU A 453 -21.30 8.82 22.22
C LEU A 453 -22.35 9.23 23.27
N GLY A 454 -22.68 8.38 24.25
CA GLY A 454 -23.73 8.63 25.24
C GLY A 454 -25.14 8.37 24.70
N ARG A 455 -25.30 7.43 23.81
CA ARG A 455 -26.56 7.00 23.17
C ARG A 455 -26.99 5.62 23.61
#